data_023fd8f5e0a635f5ebdb1257b555dad5
#
_entry.id   023fd8f5e0a635f5ebdb1257b555dad5
#
_cell.length_a   1.000
_cell.length_b   1.000
_cell.length_c   1.000
_cell.angle_alpha   90.00
_cell.angle_beta   90.00
_cell.angle_gamma   90.00
#
_symmetry.space_group_name_H-M   'P 1'
#
loop_
_entity.id
_entity.type
_entity.pdbx_description
1 polymer ?
#
loop_
_entity_poly.entity_id
_entity_poly.type
_entity_poly.pdbx_seq_one_letter_code
_entity_poly.pdbx_strand_id
1 'polypeptide(L)'
;MLRQRAKLQWLKGGDQCSRIFFCRVATRRANKRVFQISDEDGNEQTDPTVISSIFVKFFQGLLGGDRTDRAIDLRYLRPWTRHILTDDEARAITRPVTIEEVKTAFFDIEEDKAPGPDGFSSGFFKAAWPIVGAEVSIAIVDFFKAGRLLKQLNATLLTLIPKVRTPHSVAEFRPISCCNVIYKVITKILVSRIREILDLLISPSQNAFVPGRLISDNVHFSSRTLFWV
;
A
#
# COMPACT_ATOMS: atom_id res chain seq x y z
N MET A 1 -13.50 13.96 -2.65
CA MET A 1 -12.28 14.34 -1.92
C MET A 1 -12.52 15.10 -0.61
N LEU A 2 -13.32 16.17 -0.55
CA LEU A 2 -13.53 16.93 0.70
C LEU A 2 -14.19 16.09 1.81
N ARG A 3 -15.16 15.23 1.47
CA ARG A 3 -15.83 14.31 2.40
C ARG A 3 -14.84 13.39 3.11
N GLN A 4 -13.90 12.79 2.39
CA GLN A 4 -12.81 11.96 2.95
C GLN A 4 -11.91 12.77 3.89
N ARG A 5 -11.63 14.03 3.55
CA ARG A 5 -10.82 14.92 4.38
C ARG A 5 -11.51 15.32 5.68
N ALA A 6 -12.83 15.40 5.70
CA ALA A 6 -13.60 15.73 6.90
C ALA A 6 -13.76 14.54 7.86
N LYS A 7 -13.79 13.29 7.36
CA LYS A 7 -14.04 12.04 8.12
C LYS A 7 -15.30 12.11 9.03
N LEU A 8 -16.34 12.76 8.59
CA LEU A 8 -17.60 12.89 9.32
C LEU A 8 -18.52 11.74 8.91
N GLN A 9 -18.42 10.59 9.56
CA GLN A 9 -19.20 9.39 9.25
C GLN A 9 -20.70 9.53 9.56
N TRP A 10 -21.06 10.39 10.49
CA TRP A 10 -22.46 10.59 10.92
C TRP A 10 -23.24 11.55 10.03
N LEU A 11 -22.60 12.28 9.14
CA LEU A 11 -23.25 13.11 8.13
C LEU A 11 -23.55 12.30 6.86
N LYS A 12 -24.39 11.29 6.96
CA LYS A 12 -24.94 10.59 5.80
C LYS A 12 -25.89 11.53 5.06
N GLY A 13 -25.44 12.08 3.93
CA GLY A 13 -26.27 12.93 3.06
C GLY A 13 -26.37 14.40 3.48
N GLY A 14 -25.62 14.87 4.46
CA GLY A 14 -25.59 16.26 4.88
C GLY A 14 -24.81 17.17 3.93
N ASP A 15 -25.14 18.46 3.97
CA ASP A 15 -24.54 19.55 3.22
C ASP A 15 -23.00 19.51 3.28
N GLN A 16 -22.38 19.18 2.15
CA GLN A 16 -20.93 19.12 1.99
C GLN A 16 -20.25 20.50 2.08
N CYS A 17 -21.04 21.56 2.03
CA CYS A 17 -20.62 22.96 2.05
C CYS A 17 -20.87 23.64 3.41
N SER A 18 -21.20 22.88 4.47
CA SER A 18 -21.44 23.48 5.78
C SER A 18 -20.16 24.08 6.40
N ARG A 19 -20.31 25.13 7.18
CA ARG A 19 -19.23 25.78 7.94
C ARG A 19 -18.48 24.78 8.80
N ILE A 20 -19.18 23.83 9.43
CA ILE A 20 -18.62 22.77 10.26
C ILE A 20 -17.66 21.89 9.44
N PHE A 21 -18.04 21.58 8.21
CA PHE A 21 -17.25 20.78 7.30
C PHE A 21 -15.91 21.49 6.96
N PHE A 22 -15.97 22.75 6.55
CA PHE A 22 -14.78 23.52 6.22
C PHE A 22 -13.89 23.79 7.46
N CYS A 23 -14.48 24.07 8.62
CA CYS A 23 -13.73 24.20 9.88
C CYS A 23 -12.99 22.90 10.22
N ARG A 24 -13.63 21.74 10.08
CA ARG A 24 -12.98 20.43 10.31
C ARG A 24 -11.84 20.17 9.33
N VAL A 25 -12.00 20.50 8.06
CA VAL A 25 -10.93 20.39 7.07
C VAL A 25 -9.77 21.32 7.42
N ALA A 26 -10.04 22.56 7.78
CA ALA A 26 -9.03 23.54 8.19
C ALA A 26 -8.27 23.10 9.44
N THR A 27 -8.99 22.69 10.50
CA THR A 27 -8.38 22.17 11.74
C THR A 27 -7.47 20.97 11.46
N ARG A 28 -7.89 20.04 10.59
CA ARG A 28 -7.05 18.90 10.22
C ARG A 28 -5.83 19.28 9.41
N ARG A 29 -5.96 20.27 8.52
CA ARG A 29 -4.81 20.80 7.80
C ARG A 29 -3.81 21.43 8.76
N ALA A 30 -4.28 22.24 9.73
CA ALA A 30 -3.44 22.85 10.75
C ALA A 30 -2.74 21.77 11.60
N ASN A 31 -3.47 20.79 12.10
CA ASN A 31 -2.91 19.71 12.95
C ASN A 31 -1.93 18.78 12.21
N LYS A 32 -1.90 18.81 10.87
CA LYS A 32 -0.98 18.01 10.06
C LYS A 32 0.24 18.79 9.57
N ARG A 33 0.33 20.09 9.86
CA ARG A 33 1.51 20.87 9.52
C ARG A 33 2.66 20.48 10.46
N VAL A 34 3.81 20.24 9.85
CA VAL A 34 5.05 20.10 10.59
C VAL A 34 5.61 21.51 10.78
N PHE A 35 5.61 22.02 12.00
CA PHE A 35 6.10 23.37 12.33
C PHE A 35 7.57 23.36 12.67
N GLN A 36 8.09 22.24 13.15
CA GLN A 36 9.44 22.09 13.66
C GLN A 36 9.88 20.64 13.51
N ILE A 37 11.14 20.44 13.15
CA ILE A 37 11.77 19.11 13.07
C ILE A 37 13.25 19.24 13.40
N SER A 38 13.83 18.26 14.08
CA SER A 38 15.27 18.18 14.30
C SER A 38 15.95 17.60 13.06
N ASP A 39 17.04 18.22 12.67
CA ASP A 39 17.94 17.71 11.62
C ASP A 39 18.82 16.55 12.15
N GLU A 40 19.73 16.07 11.31
CA GLU A 40 20.65 14.95 11.65
C GLU A 40 21.62 15.33 12.78
N ASP A 41 21.93 16.64 12.95
CA ASP A 41 22.82 17.16 13.98
C ASP A 41 22.05 17.52 15.28
N GLY A 42 20.75 17.32 15.32
CA GLY A 42 19.90 17.62 16.47
C GLY A 42 19.43 19.08 16.56
N ASN A 43 19.73 19.92 15.56
CA ASN A 43 19.26 21.30 15.56
C ASN A 43 17.81 21.38 15.14
N GLU A 44 17.04 22.22 15.81
CA GLU A 44 15.63 22.47 15.52
C GLU A 44 15.47 23.38 14.29
N GLN A 45 14.76 22.87 13.28
CA GLN A 45 14.49 23.57 12.03
C GLN A 45 13.01 23.94 11.96
N THR A 46 12.74 25.22 11.66
CA THR A 46 11.36 25.76 11.56
C THR A 46 11.04 26.29 10.17
N ASP A 47 12.04 26.48 9.30
CA ASP A 47 11.84 26.90 7.92
C ASP A 47 11.18 25.77 7.13
N PRO A 48 10.01 26.00 6.49
CA PRO A 48 9.31 24.98 5.72
C PRO A 48 10.14 24.38 4.57
N THR A 49 11.04 25.17 3.98
CA THR A 49 11.91 24.74 2.86
C THR A 49 12.97 23.76 3.37
N VAL A 50 13.59 24.11 4.50
CA VAL A 50 14.58 23.25 5.17
C VAL A 50 13.91 21.97 5.66
N ILE A 51 12.77 22.07 6.33
CA ILE A 51 11.98 20.91 6.76
C ILE A 51 11.68 19.98 5.58
N SER A 52 11.21 20.54 4.46
CA SER A 52 10.92 19.74 3.26
C SER A 52 12.17 19.03 2.74
N SER A 53 13.31 19.70 2.70
CA SER A 53 14.58 19.12 2.24
C SER A 53 15.07 17.98 3.14
N ILE A 54 14.90 18.11 4.47
CA ILE A 54 15.23 17.06 5.44
C ILE A 54 14.40 15.80 5.18
N PHE A 55 13.07 15.96 4.99
CA PHE A 55 12.20 14.81 4.67
C PHE A 55 12.58 14.16 3.34
N VAL A 56 12.83 14.95 2.30
CA VAL A 56 13.23 14.43 0.99
C VAL A 56 14.54 13.65 1.08
N LYS A 57 15.57 14.23 1.74
CA LYS A 57 16.87 13.57 1.92
C LYS A 57 16.74 12.25 2.68
N PHE A 58 16.00 12.25 3.77
CA PHE A 58 15.77 11.05 4.58
C PHE A 58 15.11 9.92 3.77
N PHE A 59 14.00 10.22 3.08
CA PHE A 59 13.27 9.21 2.33
C PHE A 59 13.98 8.80 1.03
N GLN A 60 14.78 9.68 0.42
CA GLN A 60 15.66 9.30 -0.68
C GLN A 60 16.74 8.30 -0.22
N GLY A 61 17.34 8.52 0.95
CA GLY A 61 18.28 7.58 1.54
C GLY A 61 17.64 6.23 1.89
N LEU A 62 16.41 6.26 2.43
CA LEU A 62 15.70 5.06 2.87
C LEU A 62 15.16 4.22 1.70
N LEU A 63 14.63 4.88 0.67
CA LEU A 63 13.90 4.24 -0.43
C LEU A 63 14.68 4.19 -1.75
N GLY A 64 15.68 5.05 -1.91
CA GLY A 64 16.43 5.26 -3.16
C GLY A 64 17.80 4.60 -3.21
N GLY A 65 18.16 3.76 -2.23
CA GLY A 65 19.44 3.07 -2.24
C GLY A 65 19.62 2.20 -3.47
N ASP A 66 20.81 2.24 -4.06
CA ASP A 66 21.19 1.32 -5.15
C ASP A 66 20.94 -0.11 -4.67
N ARG A 67 19.95 -0.75 -5.26
CA ARG A 67 19.80 -2.19 -5.14
C ARG A 67 21.01 -2.80 -5.86
N THR A 68 22.07 -3.03 -5.11
CA THR A 68 23.00 -4.07 -5.55
C THR A 68 22.18 -5.35 -5.59
N ASP A 69 21.79 -5.77 -6.78
CA ASP A 69 21.15 -7.06 -7.03
C ASP A 69 22.15 -8.15 -6.62
N ARG A 70 22.25 -8.38 -5.32
CA ARG A 70 22.86 -9.60 -4.81
C ARG A 70 21.92 -10.71 -5.18
N ALA A 71 22.23 -11.40 -6.27
CA ALA A 71 21.55 -12.63 -6.61
C ALA A 71 21.60 -13.55 -5.38
N ILE A 72 20.48 -13.66 -4.68
CA ILE A 72 20.34 -14.61 -3.58
C ILE A 72 20.39 -15.98 -4.23
N ASP A 73 21.39 -16.78 -3.89
CA ASP A 73 21.41 -18.17 -4.31
C ASP A 73 20.26 -18.91 -3.59
N LEU A 74 19.21 -19.19 -4.35
CA LEU A 74 18.00 -19.83 -3.85
C LEU A 74 18.27 -21.19 -3.20
N ARG A 75 19.42 -21.83 -3.49
CA ARG A 75 19.84 -23.08 -2.85
C ARG A 75 20.01 -22.92 -1.34
N TYR A 76 20.45 -21.76 -0.88
CA TYR A 76 20.54 -21.47 0.56
C TYR A 76 19.21 -21.33 1.25
N LEU A 77 18.14 -20.98 0.53
CA LEU A 77 16.80 -20.86 1.09
C LEU A 77 16.06 -22.19 1.17
N ARG A 78 16.44 -23.17 0.35
CA ARG A 78 15.75 -24.46 0.23
C ARG A 78 15.58 -25.22 1.56
N PRO A 79 16.58 -25.28 2.47
CA PRO A 79 16.41 -25.92 3.78
C PRO A 79 15.41 -25.22 4.70
N TRP A 80 15.13 -23.93 4.45
CA TRP A 80 14.24 -23.10 5.25
C TRP A 80 12.84 -23.01 4.66
N THR A 81 12.62 -23.52 3.43
CA THR A 81 11.30 -23.51 2.80
C THR A 81 10.50 -24.71 3.29
N ARG A 82 9.28 -24.42 3.78
CA ARG A 82 8.37 -25.46 4.26
C ARG A 82 7.70 -26.24 3.12
N HIS A 83 7.41 -25.55 2.03
CA HIS A 83 6.77 -26.11 0.84
C HIS A 83 7.48 -25.56 -0.41
N ILE A 84 7.67 -26.43 -1.37
CA ILE A 84 8.15 -26.05 -2.70
C ILE A 84 6.96 -26.25 -3.64
N LEU A 85 6.62 -25.22 -4.40
CA LEU A 85 5.50 -25.28 -5.32
C LEU A 85 5.68 -26.42 -6.32
N THR A 86 4.63 -27.18 -6.49
CA THR A 86 4.51 -28.13 -7.61
C THR A 86 4.37 -27.38 -8.93
N ASP A 87 4.62 -28.07 -10.04
CA ASP A 87 4.44 -27.48 -11.38
C ASP A 87 3.00 -27.05 -11.63
N ASP A 88 2.01 -27.71 -11.05
CA ASP A 88 0.59 -27.36 -11.17
C ASP A 88 0.27 -26.08 -10.38
N GLU A 89 0.75 -25.97 -9.15
CA GLU A 89 0.61 -24.75 -8.33
C GLU A 89 1.32 -23.57 -8.99
N ALA A 90 2.53 -23.77 -9.51
CA ALA A 90 3.26 -22.73 -10.24
C ALA A 90 2.51 -22.29 -11.50
N ARG A 91 1.95 -23.21 -12.27
CA ARG A 91 1.11 -22.91 -13.44
C ARG A 91 -0.16 -22.16 -13.04
N ALA A 92 -0.79 -22.52 -11.93
CA ALA A 92 -2.01 -21.87 -11.44
C ALA A 92 -1.79 -20.37 -11.14
N ILE A 93 -0.70 -20.01 -10.46
CA ILE A 93 -0.40 -18.62 -10.11
C ILE A 93 0.18 -17.80 -11.27
N THR A 94 0.85 -18.46 -12.24
CA THR A 94 1.47 -17.81 -13.40
C THR A 94 0.59 -17.81 -14.64
N ARG A 95 -0.66 -18.31 -14.55
CA ARG A 95 -1.60 -18.32 -15.68
C ARG A 95 -1.75 -16.93 -16.31
N PRO A 96 -2.01 -16.80 -17.61
CA PRO A 96 -2.28 -15.51 -18.24
C PRO A 96 -3.39 -14.76 -17.52
N VAL A 97 -3.24 -13.44 -17.39
CA VAL A 97 -4.26 -12.56 -16.80
C VAL A 97 -5.34 -12.30 -17.84
N THR A 98 -6.61 -12.47 -17.43
CA THR A 98 -7.77 -12.23 -18.31
C THR A 98 -8.37 -10.85 -18.08
N ILE A 99 -9.15 -10.36 -19.05
CA ILE A 99 -9.88 -9.09 -18.95
C ILE A 99 -10.90 -9.14 -17.81
N GLU A 100 -11.54 -10.29 -17.59
CA GLU A 100 -12.49 -10.52 -16.51
C GLU A 100 -11.81 -10.41 -15.13
N GLU A 101 -10.61 -10.98 -14.99
CA GLU A 101 -9.82 -10.87 -13.76
C GLU A 101 -9.43 -9.42 -13.48
N VAL A 102 -9.04 -8.66 -14.51
CA VAL A 102 -8.76 -7.21 -14.39
C VAL A 102 -9.99 -6.46 -13.95
N LYS A 103 -11.14 -6.69 -14.59
CA LYS A 103 -12.42 -6.05 -14.23
C LYS A 103 -12.81 -6.34 -12.79
N THR A 104 -12.75 -7.60 -12.39
CA THR A 104 -13.04 -8.01 -11.01
C THR A 104 -12.15 -7.30 -10.01
N ALA A 105 -10.84 -7.22 -10.27
CA ALA A 105 -9.91 -6.51 -9.41
C ALA A 105 -10.19 -5.01 -9.31
N PHE A 106 -10.63 -4.35 -10.40
CA PHE A 106 -11.06 -2.94 -10.38
C PHE A 106 -12.29 -2.74 -9.50
N PHE A 107 -13.32 -3.56 -9.71
CA PHE A 107 -14.59 -3.40 -9.00
C PHE A 107 -14.51 -3.77 -7.53
N ASP A 108 -13.52 -4.54 -7.13
CA ASP A 108 -13.25 -4.91 -5.74
C ASP A 108 -12.44 -3.84 -4.96
N ILE A 109 -11.94 -2.78 -5.61
CA ILE A 109 -11.34 -1.62 -4.92
C ILE A 109 -12.46 -0.68 -4.46
N GLU A 110 -12.46 -0.30 -3.19
CA GLU A 110 -13.42 0.67 -2.65
C GLU A 110 -13.31 2.03 -3.37
N GLU A 111 -14.46 2.65 -3.63
CA GLU A 111 -14.55 3.88 -4.44
C GLU A 111 -13.91 5.10 -3.77
N ASP A 112 -13.92 5.12 -2.44
CA ASP A 112 -13.43 6.22 -1.62
C ASP A 112 -11.93 6.15 -1.29
N LYS A 113 -11.20 5.16 -1.82
CA LYS A 113 -9.74 5.10 -1.65
C LYS A 113 -9.06 6.31 -2.28
N ALA A 114 -8.03 6.81 -1.58
CA ALA A 114 -7.25 7.95 -2.06
C ALA A 114 -6.64 7.66 -3.45
N PRO A 115 -6.78 8.60 -4.41
CA PRO A 115 -6.14 8.47 -5.72
C PRO A 115 -4.62 8.59 -5.62
N GLY A 116 -3.94 8.21 -6.70
CA GLY A 116 -2.52 8.47 -6.88
C GLY A 116 -2.22 9.87 -7.39
N PRO A 117 -0.99 10.09 -7.91
CA PRO A 117 -0.58 11.37 -8.50
C PRO A 117 -1.43 11.82 -9.69
N ASP A 118 -2.00 10.86 -10.43
CA ASP A 118 -2.90 11.10 -11.58
C ASP A 118 -4.25 11.73 -11.19
N GLY A 119 -4.61 11.66 -9.90
CA GLY A 119 -5.85 12.23 -9.37
C GLY A 119 -7.10 11.40 -9.62
N PHE A 120 -7.03 10.30 -10.37
CA PHE A 120 -8.17 9.44 -10.67
C PHE A 120 -8.43 8.44 -9.56
N SER A 121 -9.68 8.44 -9.05
CA SER A 121 -10.14 7.47 -8.04
C SER A 121 -10.66 6.18 -8.69
N SER A 122 -10.79 5.11 -7.90
CA SER A 122 -11.45 3.88 -8.35
C SER A 122 -12.90 4.10 -8.75
N GLY A 123 -13.61 5.03 -8.06
CA GLY A 123 -14.96 5.44 -8.44
C GLY A 123 -15.03 6.07 -9.83
N PHE A 124 -14.02 6.86 -10.25
CA PHE A 124 -13.93 7.37 -11.62
C PHE A 124 -13.87 6.24 -12.64
N PHE A 125 -12.95 5.28 -12.46
CA PHE A 125 -12.79 4.16 -13.39
C PHE A 125 -14.02 3.28 -13.46
N LYS A 126 -14.71 3.03 -12.34
CA LYS A 126 -15.95 2.26 -12.31
C LYS A 126 -17.08 2.97 -13.10
N ALA A 127 -17.25 4.27 -12.88
CA ALA A 127 -18.26 5.06 -13.60
C ALA A 127 -17.96 5.18 -15.10
N ALA A 128 -16.67 5.36 -15.45
CA ALA A 128 -16.23 5.47 -16.83
C ALA A 128 -15.93 4.12 -17.51
N TRP A 129 -16.17 2.99 -16.85
CA TRP A 129 -15.82 1.66 -17.34
C TRP A 129 -16.32 1.33 -18.76
N PRO A 130 -17.54 1.71 -19.16
CA PRO A 130 -18.01 1.50 -20.53
C PRO A 130 -17.15 2.18 -21.60
N ILE A 131 -16.42 3.23 -21.23
CA ILE A 131 -15.59 4.03 -22.15
C ILE A 131 -14.13 3.56 -22.10
N VAL A 132 -13.55 3.48 -20.90
CA VAL A 132 -12.10 3.27 -20.74
C VAL A 132 -11.71 1.83 -20.38
N GLY A 133 -12.69 0.99 -20.02
CA GLY A 133 -12.44 -0.34 -19.47
C GLY A 133 -11.67 -1.27 -20.39
N ALA A 134 -11.93 -1.22 -21.69
CA ALA A 134 -11.23 -2.04 -22.68
C ALA A 134 -9.74 -1.68 -22.76
N GLU A 135 -9.41 -0.41 -22.94
CA GLU A 135 -8.02 0.07 -23.08
C GLU A 135 -7.21 -0.15 -21.80
N VAL A 136 -7.81 0.16 -20.65
CA VAL A 136 -7.16 -0.05 -19.35
C VAL A 136 -6.90 -1.53 -19.09
N SER A 137 -7.84 -2.41 -19.45
CA SER A 137 -7.67 -3.86 -19.32
C SER A 137 -6.54 -4.37 -20.20
N ILE A 138 -6.46 -3.92 -21.45
CA ILE A 138 -5.37 -4.26 -22.37
C ILE A 138 -4.02 -3.80 -21.78
N ALA A 139 -3.92 -2.58 -21.32
CA ALA A 139 -2.69 -2.04 -20.74
C ALA A 139 -2.20 -2.87 -19.52
N ILE A 140 -3.13 -3.35 -18.68
CA ILE A 140 -2.77 -4.20 -17.53
C ILE A 140 -2.34 -5.60 -17.98
N VAL A 141 -3.06 -6.21 -18.94
CA VAL A 141 -2.68 -7.51 -19.50
C VAL A 141 -1.29 -7.43 -20.16
N ASP A 142 -1.00 -6.35 -20.87
CA ASP A 142 0.30 -6.13 -21.51
C ASP A 142 1.42 -5.95 -20.47
N PHE A 143 1.13 -5.31 -19.31
CA PHE A 143 2.07 -5.29 -18.19
C PHE A 143 2.42 -6.71 -17.73
N PHE A 144 1.45 -7.61 -17.57
CA PHE A 144 1.72 -8.98 -17.14
C PHE A 144 2.47 -9.81 -18.18
N LYS A 145 2.40 -9.46 -19.47
CA LYS A 145 3.19 -10.08 -20.54
C LYS A 145 4.62 -9.55 -20.61
N ALA A 146 4.76 -8.22 -20.52
CA ALA A 146 6.02 -7.54 -20.74
C ALA A 146 6.86 -7.30 -19.47
N GLY A 147 6.25 -7.36 -18.28
CA GLY A 147 6.89 -7.04 -17.01
C GLY A 147 7.29 -5.56 -16.85
N ARG A 148 6.79 -4.68 -17.72
CA ARG A 148 7.19 -3.25 -17.75
C ARG A 148 5.98 -2.35 -17.50
N LEU A 149 6.12 -1.46 -16.51
CA LEU A 149 5.13 -0.44 -16.21
C LEU A 149 5.67 0.93 -16.60
N LEU A 150 4.83 1.77 -17.18
CA LEU A 150 5.18 3.14 -17.50
C LEU A 150 5.56 3.91 -16.22
N LYS A 151 6.61 4.72 -16.28
CA LYS A 151 7.12 5.49 -15.14
C LYS A 151 6.04 6.36 -14.50
N GLN A 152 5.15 6.95 -15.31
CA GLN A 152 4.04 7.78 -14.83
C GLN A 152 3.02 6.96 -14.03
N LEU A 153 2.74 5.72 -14.43
CA LEU A 153 1.82 4.83 -13.70
C LEU A 153 2.45 4.27 -12.42
N ASN A 154 3.77 4.09 -12.42
CA ASN A 154 4.54 3.66 -11.24
C ASN A 154 4.83 4.81 -10.26
N ALA A 155 4.52 6.06 -10.64
CA ALA A 155 4.67 7.21 -9.75
C ALA A 155 3.72 7.09 -8.54
N THR A 156 4.20 7.52 -7.37
CA THR A 156 3.43 7.48 -6.13
C THR A 156 3.58 8.78 -5.35
N LEU A 157 2.54 9.18 -4.65
CA LEU A 157 2.56 10.32 -3.73
C LEU A 157 2.78 9.79 -2.31
N LEU A 158 3.86 10.21 -1.65
CA LEU A 158 4.09 9.87 -0.26
C LEU A 158 3.35 10.85 0.65
N THR A 159 2.48 10.33 1.50
CA THR A 159 1.81 11.07 2.56
C THR A 159 2.41 10.67 3.90
N LEU A 160 2.88 11.67 4.66
CA LEU A 160 3.52 11.44 5.95
C LEU A 160 2.49 11.47 7.08
N ILE A 161 2.51 10.44 7.92
CA ILE A 161 1.63 10.34 9.10
C ILE A 161 2.50 10.19 10.35
N PRO A 162 2.35 11.07 11.35
CA PRO A 162 3.12 10.97 12.58
C PRO A 162 2.80 9.67 13.34
N LYS A 163 3.81 9.02 13.88
CA LYS A 163 3.69 7.84 14.76
C LYS A 163 3.34 8.24 16.19
N VAL A 164 3.73 9.44 16.59
CA VAL A 164 3.55 10.02 17.93
C VAL A 164 2.79 11.35 17.84
N ARG A 165 2.29 11.86 18.97
CA ARG A 165 1.52 13.11 19.01
C ARG A 165 2.35 14.34 18.61
N THR A 166 3.58 14.43 19.07
CA THR A 166 4.54 15.50 18.83
C THR A 166 5.81 14.93 18.27
N PRO A 167 5.89 14.73 16.94
CA PRO A 167 7.11 14.21 16.32
C PRO A 167 8.20 15.28 16.30
N HIS A 168 9.40 14.90 16.71
CA HIS A 168 10.60 15.73 16.71
C HIS A 168 11.58 15.35 15.59
N SER A 169 11.51 14.11 15.09
CA SER A 169 12.39 13.61 14.02
C SER A 169 11.62 13.03 12.84
N VAL A 170 12.25 13.01 11.67
CA VAL A 170 11.65 12.43 10.44
C VAL A 170 11.35 10.94 10.61
N ALA A 171 12.16 10.21 11.39
CA ALA A 171 11.97 8.79 11.67
C ALA A 171 10.64 8.50 12.40
N GLU A 172 10.05 9.50 13.06
CA GLU A 172 8.75 9.40 13.74
C GLU A 172 7.55 9.56 12.81
N PHE A 173 7.78 9.65 11.51
CA PHE A 173 6.72 9.63 10.50
C PHE A 173 6.66 8.28 9.77
N ARG A 174 5.44 7.87 9.39
CA ARG A 174 5.18 6.74 8.50
C ARG A 174 4.92 7.26 7.09
N PRO A 175 5.70 6.85 6.09
CA PRO A 175 5.35 7.14 4.71
C PRO A 175 4.19 6.23 4.29
N ILE A 176 3.11 6.81 3.81
CA ILE A 176 2.00 6.09 3.17
C ILE A 176 2.00 6.42 1.69
N SER A 177 2.15 5.38 0.88
CA SER A 177 2.15 5.50 -0.57
C SER A 177 0.73 5.56 -1.13
N CYS A 178 0.41 6.66 -1.81
CA CYS A 178 -0.82 6.81 -2.59
C CYS A 178 -0.50 6.52 -4.06
N CYS A 179 -0.65 5.26 -4.46
CA CYS A 179 -0.40 4.79 -5.82
C CYS A 179 -1.60 5.06 -6.73
N ASN A 180 -1.34 5.11 -8.04
CA ASN A 180 -2.37 5.16 -9.07
C ASN A 180 -3.26 3.92 -9.03
N VAL A 181 -4.52 4.04 -9.47
CA VAL A 181 -5.48 2.93 -9.39
C VAL A 181 -5.03 1.74 -10.23
N ILE A 182 -4.46 1.98 -11.42
CA ILE A 182 -3.91 0.92 -12.28
C ILE A 182 -2.86 0.10 -11.52
N TYR A 183 -1.94 0.75 -10.81
CA TYR A 183 -0.94 0.07 -9.99
C TYR A 183 -1.61 -0.78 -8.88
N LYS A 184 -2.65 -0.24 -8.23
CA LYS A 184 -3.41 -0.98 -7.21
C LYS A 184 -4.10 -2.21 -7.78
N VAL A 185 -4.62 -2.14 -8.99
CA VAL A 185 -5.24 -3.30 -9.67
C VAL A 185 -4.21 -4.37 -9.96
N ILE A 186 -3.05 -4.00 -10.51
CA ILE A 186 -1.95 -4.93 -10.76
C ILE A 186 -1.55 -5.66 -9.46
N THR A 187 -1.30 -4.90 -8.40
CA THR A 187 -0.92 -5.49 -7.10
C THR A 187 -2.04 -6.35 -6.51
N LYS A 188 -3.30 -5.99 -6.71
CA LYS A 188 -4.45 -6.77 -6.23
C LYS A 188 -4.57 -8.12 -6.94
N ILE A 189 -4.34 -8.16 -8.26
CA ILE A 189 -4.30 -9.42 -9.04
C ILE A 189 -3.18 -10.33 -8.50
N LEU A 190 -1.97 -9.77 -8.31
CA LEU A 190 -0.85 -10.53 -7.75
C LEU A 190 -1.16 -11.08 -6.34
N VAL A 191 -1.71 -10.23 -5.47
CA VAL A 191 -2.09 -10.63 -4.10
C VAL A 191 -3.18 -11.72 -4.12
N SER A 192 -4.17 -11.60 -5.00
CA SER A 192 -5.25 -12.60 -5.11
C SER A 192 -4.71 -13.97 -5.49
N ARG A 193 -3.78 -14.02 -6.43
CA ARG A 193 -3.14 -15.28 -6.87
C ARG A 193 -2.23 -15.89 -5.81
N ILE A 194 -1.40 -15.06 -5.15
CA ILE A 194 -0.52 -15.53 -4.07
C ILE A 194 -1.34 -16.05 -2.89
N ARG A 195 -2.52 -15.45 -2.62
CA ARG A 195 -3.40 -15.87 -1.52
C ARG A 195 -3.82 -17.33 -1.63
N GLU A 196 -4.00 -17.86 -2.85
CA GLU A 196 -4.42 -19.24 -3.09
C GLU A 196 -3.41 -20.26 -2.54
N ILE A 197 -2.13 -19.88 -2.47
CA ILE A 197 -1.04 -20.77 -2.02
C ILE A 197 -0.37 -20.29 -0.71
N LEU A 198 -0.83 -19.18 -0.15
CA LEU A 198 -0.16 -18.53 0.98
C LEU A 198 -0.07 -19.43 2.21
N ASP A 199 -1.12 -20.20 2.50
CA ASP A 199 -1.17 -21.12 3.64
C ASP A 199 -0.19 -22.27 3.53
N LEU A 200 0.20 -22.66 2.32
CA LEU A 200 1.22 -23.68 2.07
C LEU A 200 2.64 -23.14 2.31
N LEU A 201 2.86 -21.87 1.96
CA LEU A 201 4.18 -21.23 2.01
C LEU A 201 4.54 -20.70 3.39
N ILE A 202 3.54 -20.21 4.13
CA ILE A 202 3.75 -19.45 5.38
C ILE A 202 3.58 -20.38 6.59
N SER A 203 4.56 -20.31 7.51
CA SER A 203 4.50 -21.05 8.77
C SER A 203 3.21 -20.75 9.55
N PRO A 204 2.59 -21.74 10.23
CA PRO A 204 1.44 -21.52 11.12
C PRO A 204 1.70 -20.52 12.23
N SER A 205 2.96 -20.32 12.64
CA SER A 205 3.34 -19.33 13.64
C SER A 205 3.32 -17.88 13.14
N GLN A 206 3.24 -17.66 11.82
CA GLN A 206 3.13 -16.34 11.23
C GLN A 206 1.66 -16.00 10.99
N ASN A 207 1.10 -15.09 11.80
CA ASN A 207 -0.31 -14.70 11.70
C ASN A 207 -0.49 -13.32 11.08
N ALA A 208 0.49 -12.42 11.25
CA ALA A 208 0.38 -11.06 10.70
C ALA A 208 0.30 -11.10 9.17
N PHE A 209 -0.67 -10.37 8.62
CA PHE A 209 -0.92 -10.21 7.17
C PHE A 209 -1.33 -11.49 6.42
N VAL A 210 -1.60 -12.59 7.12
CA VAL A 210 -2.14 -13.81 6.51
C VAL A 210 -3.66 -13.83 6.73
N PRO A 211 -4.48 -13.85 5.67
CA PRO A 211 -5.94 -13.84 5.80
C PRO A 211 -6.46 -15.03 6.60
N GLY A 212 -7.42 -14.78 7.48
CA GLY A 212 -8.06 -15.82 8.30
C GLY A 212 -7.29 -16.24 9.55
N ARG A 213 -6.06 -15.75 9.76
CA ARG A 213 -5.28 -16.03 10.97
C ARG A 213 -5.43 -14.91 11.99
N LEU A 214 -5.56 -15.27 13.27
CA LEU A 214 -5.71 -14.35 14.39
C LEU A 214 -4.41 -14.30 15.19
N ILE A 215 -4.13 -13.16 15.83
CA ILE A 215 -2.98 -13.00 16.75
C ILE A 215 -3.07 -13.97 17.92
N SER A 216 -4.30 -14.31 18.38
CA SER A 216 -4.56 -15.32 19.40
C SER A 216 -4.03 -16.70 19.06
N ASP A 217 -3.94 -17.04 17.76
CA ASP A 217 -3.49 -18.37 17.34
C ASP A 217 -2.03 -18.62 17.74
N ASN A 218 -1.20 -17.55 17.79
CA ASN A 218 0.19 -17.63 18.28
C ASN A 218 0.27 -18.00 19.76
N VAL A 219 -0.67 -17.53 20.58
CA VAL A 219 -0.73 -17.84 22.02
C VAL A 219 -1.02 -19.32 22.21
N HIS A 220 -1.97 -19.87 21.45
CA HIS A 220 -2.31 -21.29 21.48
C HIS A 220 -1.20 -22.18 20.93
N PHE A 221 -0.43 -21.70 19.94
CA PHE A 221 0.68 -22.46 19.38
C PHE A 221 1.86 -22.56 20.36
N SER A 222 2.21 -21.46 21.04
CA SER A 222 3.29 -21.46 22.02
C SER A 222 2.92 -22.27 23.28
N SER A 223 1.67 -22.29 23.72
CA SER A 223 1.24 -23.11 24.82
C SER A 223 1.32 -24.62 24.54
N ARG A 224 1.04 -25.06 23.30
CA ARG A 224 1.19 -26.46 22.91
C ARG A 224 2.66 -26.91 22.82
N THR A 225 3.59 -26.03 22.49
CA THR A 225 5.01 -26.36 22.42
C THR A 225 5.67 -26.44 23.79
N LEU A 226 5.14 -25.73 24.79
CA LEU A 226 5.67 -25.72 26.17
C LEU A 226 5.21 -26.93 27.01
N PHE A 227 4.23 -27.72 26.58
CA PHE A 227 3.78 -28.92 27.29
C PHE A 227 4.48 -30.22 26.88
N TRP A 228 5.52 -30.17 26.01
CA TRP A 228 6.29 -31.32 25.56
C TRP A 228 7.79 -31.22 25.91
N VAL A 229 8.13 -30.67 27.08
CA VAL A 229 9.46 -30.73 27.67
C VAL A 229 9.38 -31.36 29.05
#